data_6e5c73166e7cb19871391a2b79490b02
#
_entry.id   6e5c73166e7cb19871391a2b79490b02
#
_cell.length_a   1.000
_cell.length_b   1.000
_cell.length_c   1.000
_cell.angle_alpha   90.00
_cell.angle_beta   90.00
_cell.angle_gamma   90.00
#
_symmetry.space_group_name_H-M   'P 1'
#
loop_
_entity.id
_entity.type
_entity.pdbx_description
1 polymer ?
#
loop_
_entity_poly.entity_id
_entity_poly.type
_entity_poly.pdbx_seq_one_letter_code
_entity_poly.pdbx_strand_id
1 'polypeptide(L)'
;CQYVLIGHSERRQNQGETNAIVAQKAKRAQAAGLIPVVCVGEPSHICAEGHAIPYVRDQVLSSCEDLGEGLVIAYEPVWAIGSGEAASADVASEMHLEIKAVLVDRYPELRVLYGGSVKPDNCAAFTMAKGIDGLLVGGASLSAESFWNICASAKGAE
;
A
#
# COMPACT_ATOMS: atom_id res chain seq x y z
N CYS A 1 -12.73 5.07 -14.78
CA CYS A 1 -11.62 4.83 -13.85
C CYS A 1 -10.49 4.10 -14.55
N GLN A 2 -9.25 4.36 -14.14
CA GLN A 2 -8.07 3.62 -14.60
C GLN A 2 -7.58 2.66 -13.51
N TYR A 3 -7.72 3.04 -12.26
CA TYR A 3 -7.26 2.29 -11.10
C TYR A 3 -8.43 1.81 -10.24
N VAL A 4 -8.25 0.67 -9.58
CA VAL A 4 -9.20 0.14 -8.62
C VAL A 4 -8.50 -0.39 -7.38
N LEU A 5 -8.93 0.05 -6.20
CA LEU A 5 -8.44 -0.46 -4.91
C LEU A 5 -9.04 -1.83 -4.61
N ILE A 6 -8.19 -2.79 -4.25
CA ILE A 6 -8.60 -4.17 -3.99
C ILE A 6 -7.93 -4.67 -2.71
N GLY A 7 -8.69 -5.32 -1.84
CA GLY A 7 -8.18 -5.91 -0.60
C GLY A 7 -7.78 -4.89 0.46
N HIS A 8 -8.39 -3.69 0.46
CA HIS A 8 -8.21 -2.70 1.53
C HIS A 8 -8.45 -3.34 2.90
N SER A 9 -7.71 -2.91 3.92
CA SER A 9 -7.75 -3.47 5.27
C SER A 9 -9.18 -3.60 5.84
N GLU A 10 -10.03 -2.59 5.65
CA GLU A 10 -11.44 -2.65 6.09
C GLU A 10 -12.23 -3.76 5.40
N ARG A 11 -11.97 -4.03 4.11
CA ARG A 11 -12.66 -5.11 3.41
C ARG A 11 -12.19 -6.47 3.86
N ARG A 12 -10.90 -6.60 4.17
CA ARG A 12 -10.36 -7.84 4.75
C ARG A 12 -10.96 -8.10 6.13
N GLN A 13 -11.05 -7.07 6.98
CA GLN A 13 -11.58 -7.18 8.33
C GLN A 13 -13.12 -7.34 8.38
N ASN A 14 -13.84 -6.51 7.63
CA ASN A 14 -15.29 -6.40 7.77
C ASN A 14 -16.07 -7.30 6.81
N GLN A 15 -15.48 -7.68 5.66
CA GLN A 15 -16.12 -8.53 4.64
C GLN A 15 -15.39 -9.88 4.44
N GLY A 16 -14.36 -10.18 5.24
CA GLY A 16 -13.65 -11.44 5.18
C GLY A 16 -12.92 -11.68 3.85
N GLU A 17 -12.43 -10.63 3.18
CA GLU A 17 -11.66 -10.80 1.94
C GLU A 17 -10.32 -11.47 2.23
N THR A 18 -10.18 -12.71 1.77
CA THR A 18 -8.93 -13.48 1.83
C THR A 18 -7.99 -13.11 0.68
N ASN A 19 -6.71 -13.50 0.78
CA ASN A 19 -5.73 -13.32 -0.30
C ASN A 19 -6.22 -13.93 -1.63
N ALA A 20 -6.86 -15.10 -1.58
CA ALA A 20 -7.43 -15.73 -2.77
C ALA A 20 -8.55 -14.92 -3.41
N ILE A 21 -9.44 -14.31 -2.60
CA ILE A 21 -10.50 -13.42 -3.09
C ILE A 21 -9.86 -12.16 -3.72
N VAL A 22 -8.85 -11.60 -3.09
CA VAL A 22 -8.11 -10.42 -3.60
C VAL A 22 -7.45 -10.74 -4.94
N ALA A 23 -6.76 -11.87 -5.05
CA ALA A 23 -6.14 -12.33 -6.31
C ALA A 23 -7.18 -12.46 -7.44
N GLN A 24 -8.34 -13.08 -7.17
CA GLN A 24 -9.41 -13.20 -8.15
C GLN A 24 -9.97 -11.84 -8.59
N LYS A 25 -10.14 -10.90 -7.65
CA LYS A 25 -10.59 -9.54 -7.96
C LYS A 25 -9.57 -8.79 -8.82
N ALA A 26 -8.28 -8.90 -8.49
CA ALA A 26 -7.21 -8.28 -9.25
C ALA A 26 -7.14 -8.80 -10.69
N LYS A 27 -7.26 -10.13 -10.89
CA LYS A 27 -7.35 -10.74 -12.24
C LYS A 27 -8.55 -10.20 -13.04
N ARG A 28 -9.71 -10.09 -12.39
CA ARG A 28 -10.92 -9.54 -13.05
C ARG A 28 -10.78 -8.06 -13.39
N ALA A 29 -10.13 -7.28 -12.53
CA ALA A 29 -9.84 -5.88 -12.80
C ALA A 29 -8.95 -5.71 -14.02
N GLN A 30 -7.85 -6.48 -14.11
CA GLN A 30 -6.97 -6.46 -15.29
C GLN A 30 -7.70 -6.92 -16.56
N ALA A 31 -8.52 -7.96 -16.48
CA ALA A 31 -9.34 -8.41 -17.62
C ALA A 31 -10.34 -7.35 -18.10
N ALA A 32 -10.74 -6.43 -17.21
CA ALA A 32 -11.59 -5.29 -17.54
C ALA A 32 -10.81 -4.02 -17.97
N GLY A 33 -9.48 -4.12 -18.12
CA GLY A 33 -8.62 -3.01 -18.53
C GLY A 33 -8.31 -2.01 -17.39
N LEU A 34 -8.54 -2.39 -16.13
CA LEU A 34 -8.21 -1.58 -14.96
C LEU A 34 -6.85 -1.98 -14.38
N ILE A 35 -6.15 -1.03 -13.78
CA ILE A 35 -4.93 -1.27 -13.03
C ILE A 35 -5.31 -1.54 -11.57
N PRO A 36 -5.10 -2.76 -11.04
CA PRO A 36 -5.35 -3.04 -9.64
C PRO A 36 -4.31 -2.38 -8.74
N VAL A 37 -4.78 -1.71 -7.69
CA VAL A 37 -3.98 -1.28 -6.53
C VAL A 37 -4.30 -2.27 -5.42
N VAL A 38 -3.42 -3.24 -5.21
CA VAL A 38 -3.61 -4.30 -4.22
C VAL A 38 -3.10 -3.84 -2.87
N CYS A 39 -4.01 -3.76 -1.90
CA CYS A 39 -3.69 -3.37 -0.53
C CYS A 39 -3.21 -4.58 0.29
N VAL A 40 -2.08 -4.40 0.95
CA VAL A 40 -1.44 -5.38 1.83
C VAL A 40 -0.98 -4.71 3.11
N GLY A 41 -0.91 -5.47 4.20
CA GLY A 41 -0.44 -4.94 5.47
C GLY A 41 -0.79 -5.85 6.64
N GLU A 42 0.03 -5.78 7.67
CA GLU A 42 -0.08 -6.62 8.85
C GLU A 42 -0.95 -5.98 9.94
N PRO A 43 -1.71 -6.79 10.69
CA PRO A 43 -2.43 -6.33 11.87
C PRO A 43 -1.50 -6.14 13.08
N SER A 44 -1.98 -5.41 14.10
CA SER A 44 -1.20 -5.01 15.27
C SER A 44 -0.53 -6.17 16.00
N HIS A 45 -1.21 -7.32 16.15
CA HIS A 45 -0.65 -8.47 16.86
C HIS A 45 0.53 -9.09 16.11
N ILE A 46 0.46 -9.18 14.78
CA ILE A 46 1.57 -9.69 13.94
C ILE A 46 2.78 -8.75 14.02
N CYS A 47 2.54 -7.43 14.01
CA CYS A 47 3.59 -6.44 14.19
C CYS A 47 4.26 -6.58 15.58
N ALA A 48 3.47 -6.70 16.65
CA ALA A 48 3.97 -6.85 18.01
C ALA A 48 4.78 -8.14 18.23
N GLU A 49 4.48 -9.21 17.49
CA GLU A 49 5.21 -10.49 17.51
C GLU A 49 6.49 -10.45 16.65
N GLY A 50 6.79 -9.36 15.93
CA GLY A 50 7.95 -9.24 15.05
C GLY A 50 7.82 -10.02 13.74
N HIS A 51 6.62 -10.39 13.33
CA HIS A 51 6.35 -11.21 12.15
C HIS A 51 5.81 -10.38 10.95
N ALA A 52 5.96 -9.05 10.96
CA ALA A 52 5.42 -8.16 9.93
C ALA A 52 5.93 -8.52 8.52
N ILE A 53 7.25 -8.63 8.33
CA ILE A 53 7.85 -8.91 7.02
C ILE A 53 7.37 -10.25 6.43
N PRO A 54 7.52 -11.41 7.11
CA PRO A 54 7.06 -12.67 6.54
C PRO A 54 5.55 -12.69 6.27
N TYR A 55 4.75 -12.05 7.11
CA TYR A 55 3.30 -11.94 6.90
C TYR A 55 2.95 -11.17 5.64
N VAL A 56 3.54 -9.97 5.44
CA VAL A 56 3.29 -9.15 4.26
C VAL A 56 3.82 -9.81 2.99
N ARG A 57 4.97 -10.46 3.05
CA ARG A 57 5.51 -11.25 1.91
C ARG A 57 4.54 -12.34 1.46
N ASP A 58 4.02 -13.14 2.39
CA ASP A 58 3.01 -14.17 2.07
C ASP A 58 1.74 -13.55 1.47
N GLN A 59 1.27 -12.45 2.05
CA GLN A 59 0.10 -11.73 1.58
C GLN A 59 0.29 -11.20 0.15
N VAL A 60 1.46 -10.63 -0.17
CA VAL A 60 1.82 -10.14 -1.50
C VAL A 60 1.85 -11.30 -2.50
N LEU A 61 2.59 -12.37 -2.21
CA LEU A 61 2.71 -13.53 -3.09
C LEU A 61 1.34 -14.13 -3.38
N SER A 62 0.55 -14.40 -2.33
CA SER A 62 -0.76 -15.04 -2.46
C SER A 62 -1.83 -14.15 -3.12
N SER A 63 -1.70 -12.81 -2.99
CA SER A 63 -2.68 -11.86 -3.58
C SER A 63 -2.35 -11.45 -5.01
N CYS A 64 -1.06 -11.55 -5.41
CA CYS A 64 -0.59 -11.10 -6.71
C CYS A 64 -0.18 -12.25 -7.64
N GLU A 65 -0.47 -13.49 -7.26
CA GLU A 65 -0.20 -14.66 -8.09
C GLU A 65 -0.92 -14.56 -9.42
N ASP A 66 -0.18 -14.85 -10.50
CA ASP A 66 -0.68 -14.85 -11.90
C ASP A 66 -1.34 -13.53 -12.37
N LEU A 67 -0.98 -12.39 -11.84
CA LEU A 67 -1.37 -11.12 -12.41
C LEU A 67 -0.48 -10.77 -13.61
N GLY A 68 -1.05 -10.11 -14.61
CA GLY A 68 -0.33 -9.53 -15.76
C GLY A 68 0.39 -8.23 -15.40
N GLU A 69 0.90 -7.53 -16.41
CA GLU A 69 1.49 -6.20 -16.25
C GLU A 69 0.49 -5.18 -15.68
N GLY A 70 0.98 -4.09 -15.12
CA GLY A 70 0.14 -3.02 -14.60
C GLY A 70 -0.41 -3.33 -13.21
N LEU A 71 0.47 -3.61 -12.26
CA LEU A 71 0.18 -3.78 -10.84
C LEU A 71 0.73 -2.60 -10.04
N VAL A 72 -0.02 -2.16 -9.05
CA VAL A 72 0.43 -1.26 -7.98
C VAL A 72 0.13 -1.92 -6.64
N ILE A 73 1.04 -1.84 -5.70
CA ILE A 73 0.82 -2.29 -4.31
C ILE A 73 0.61 -1.07 -3.42
N ALA A 74 -0.31 -1.16 -2.48
CA ALA A 74 -0.44 -0.20 -1.38
C ALA A 74 -0.14 -0.91 -0.06
N TYR A 75 0.94 -0.50 0.61
CA TYR A 75 1.26 -1.00 1.94
C TYR A 75 0.50 -0.22 3.00
N GLU A 76 -0.34 -0.91 3.72
CA GLU A 76 -1.20 -0.40 4.78
C GLU A 76 -0.79 -1.03 6.12
N PRO A 77 0.14 -0.43 6.91
CA PRO A 77 0.36 -0.91 8.28
C PRO A 77 -0.93 -0.74 9.09
N VAL A 78 -1.70 -1.82 9.27
CA VAL A 78 -3.08 -1.75 9.78
C VAL A 78 -3.14 -1.11 11.18
N TRP A 79 -2.09 -1.31 11.97
CA TRP A 79 -1.93 -0.71 13.29
C TRP A 79 -1.76 0.83 13.25
N ALA A 80 -1.33 1.37 12.11
CA ALA A 80 -1.13 2.82 11.90
C ALA A 80 -2.29 3.46 11.11
N ILE A 81 -3.38 2.72 10.80
CA ILE A 81 -4.55 3.27 10.10
C ILE A 81 -5.55 3.78 11.12
N GLY A 82 -5.94 5.06 11.01
CA GLY A 82 -6.99 5.65 11.86
C GLY A 82 -6.62 5.84 13.32
N SER A 83 -5.45 5.38 13.76
CA SER A 83 -4.94 5.59 15.13
C SER A 83 -4.45 7.03 15.38
N GLY A 84 -4.19 7.78 14.31
CA GLY A 84 -3.53 9.09 14.37
C GLY A 84 -2.01 8.98 14.49
N GLU A 85 -1.46 7.79 14.74
CA GLU A 85 -0.05 7.48 14.73
C GLU A 85 0.34 6.91 13.36
N ALA A 86 1.40 7.43 12.77
CA ALA A 86 1.98 6.92 11.54
C ALA A 86 3.13 5.96 11.86
N ALA A 87 3.37 4.97 11.01
CA ALA A 87 4.64 4.28 11.02
C ALA A 87 5.78 5.29 10.79
N SER A 88 6.99 5.03 11.29
CA SER A 88 8.13 5.84 10.89
C SER A 88 8.44 5.63 9.41
N ALA A 89 9.02 6.64 8.76
CA ALA A 89 9.41 6.53 7.36
C ALA A 89 10.44 5.41 7.13
N ASP A 90 11.30 5.13 8.11
CA ASP A 90 12.28 4.04 8.04
C ASP A 90 11.62 2.67 8.05
N VAL A 91 10.65 2.43 8.94
CA VAL A 91 9.88 1.18 9.00
C VAL A 91 9.08 0.98 7.70
N ALA A 92 8.46 2.04 7.21
CA ALA A 92 7.74 1.99 5.93
C ALA A 92 8.69 1.70 4.76
N SER A 93 9.85 2.36 4.71
CA SER A 93 10.89 2.14 3.69
C SER A 93 11.37 0.69 3.66
N GLU A 94 11.68 0.11 4.82
CA GLU A 94 12.09 -1.29 4.93
C GLU A 94 11.03 -2.23 4.32
N MET A 95 9.77 -2.08 4.72
CA MET A 95 8.70 -2.93 4.19
C MET A 95 8.47 -2.73 2.69
N HIS A 96 8.55 -1.50 2.17
CA HIS A 96 8.43 -1.21 0.75
C HIS A 96 9.54 -1.90 -0.06
N LEU A 97 10.78 -1.87 0.44
CA LEU A 97 11.90 -2.56 -0.21
C LEU A 97 11.72 -4.07 -0.20
N GLU A 98 11.20 -4.65 0.89
CA GLU A 98 10.87 -6.08 0.97
C GLU A 98 9.76 -6.46 -0.02
N ILE A 99 8.71 -5.67 -0.15
CA ILE A 99 7.64 -5.90 -1.13
C ILE A 99 8.21 -5.88 -2.56
N LYS A 100 9.04 -4.91 -2.89
CA LYS A 100 9.69 -4.83 -4.20
C LYS A 100 10.60 -6.02 -4.45
N ALA A 101 11.41 -6.43 -3.47
CA ALA A 101 12.33 -7.56 -3.60
C ALA A 101 11.60 -8.88 -3.87
N VAL A 102 10.43 -9.09 -3.26
CA VAL A 102 9.61 -10.30 -3.47
C VAL A 102 9.09 -10.42 -4.90
N LEU A 103 8.84 -9.31 -5.56
CA LEU A 103 8.20 -9.26 -6.88
C LEU A 103 9.14 -8.78 -8.01
N VAL A 104 10.44 -8.54 -7.73
CA VAL A 104 11.38 -7.90 -8.66
C VAL A 104 11.51 -8.62 -10.01
N ASP A 105 11.56 -9.95 -9.99
CA ASP A 105 11.70 -10.75 -11.21
C ASP A 105 10.49 -10.65 -12.14
N ARG A 106 9.33 -10.40 -11.57
CA ARG A 106 8.06 -10.33 -12.30
C ARG A 106 7.63 -8.90 -12.62
N TYR A 107 7.90 -7.98 -11.70
CA TYR A 107 7.50 -6.57 -11.81
C TYR A 107 8.69 -5.66 -11.48
N PRO A 108 9.68 -5.53 -12.36
CA PRO A 108 10.89 -4.72 -12.10
C PRO A 108 10.56 -3.24 -11.86
N GLU A 109 9.47 -2.75 -12.45
CA GLU A 109 8.99 -1.36 -12.32
C GLU A 109 7.81 -1.24 -11.33
N LEU A 110 7.73 -2.16 -10.34
CA LEU A 110 6.66 -2.15 -9.36
C LEU A 110 6.63 -0.84 -8.57
N ARG A 111 5.47 -0.20 -8.55
CA ARG A 111 5.20 0.95 -7.67
C ARG A 111 4.54 0.48 -6.39
N VAL A 112 5.10 0.93 -5.26
CA VAL A 112 4.57 0.64 -3.93
C VAL A 112 4.22 1.95 -3.23
N LEU A 113 2.95 2.11 -2.88
CA LEU A 113 2.41 3.30 -2.22
C LEU A 113 2.33 3.07 -0.71
N TYR A 114 2.64 4.09 0.07
CA TYR A 114 2.38 4.07 1.51
C TYR A 114 0.92 4.46 1.80
N GLY A 115 0.17 3.59 2.47
CA GLY A 115 -1.25 3.73 2.79
C GLY A 115 -1.56 3.83 4.29
N GLY A 116 -0.59 4.14 5.12
CA GLY A 116 -0.83 4.45 6.54
C GLY A 116 -1.34 5.88 6.76
N SER A 117 -1.22 6.38 7.98
CA SER A 117 -1.68 7.73 8.36
C SER A 117 -0.82 8.82 7.73
N VAL A 118 -1.33 9.44 6.66
CA VAL A 118 -0.67 10.53 5.93
C VAL A 118 -1.36 11.86 6.22
N LYS A 119 -0.56 12.87 6.53
CA LYS A 119 -0.98 14.27 6.79
C LYS A 119 -0.01 15.23 6.10
N PRO A 120 -0.38 16.52 5.93
CA PRO A 120 0.51 17.52 5.33
C PRO A 120 1.86 17.69 6.05
N ASP A 121 1.90 17.46 7.36
CA ASP A 121 3.08 17.64 8.21
C ASP A 121 4.05 16.45 8.20
N ASN A 122 3.60 15.25 7.76
CA ASN A 122 4.43 14.06 7.73
C ASN A 122 4.68 13.50 6.32
N CYS A 123 3.93 13.94 5.31
CA CYS A 123 3.98 13.34 3.97
C CYS A 123 5.37 13.44 3.30
N ALA A 124 6.11 14.52 3.53
CA ALA A 124 7.44 14.71 2.98
C ALA A 124 8.43 13.63 3.44
N ALA A 125 8.36 13.18 4.70
CA ALA A 125 9.22 12.13 5.21
C ALA A 125 9.03 10.81 4.46
N PHE A 126 7.80 10.48 4.09
CA PHE A 126 7.50 9.26 3.32
C PHE A 126 7.92 9.40 1.85
N THR A 127 7.64 10.54 1.21
CA THR A 127 7.97 10.72 -0.22
C THR A 127 9.47 10.80 -0.47
N MET A 128 10.27 11.17 0.53
CA MET A 128 11.75 11.16 0.45
C MET A 128 12.36 9.81 0.84
N ALA A 129 11.58 8.90 1.43
CA ALA A 129 12.08 7.62 1.90
C ALA A 129 12.28 6.64 0.73
N LYS A 130 13.37 5.88 0.78
CA LYS A 130 13.74 4.92 -0.26
C LYS A 130 12.67 3.83 -0.41
N GLY A 131 12.32 3.52 -1.64
CA GLY A 131 11.37 2.45 -1.97
C GLY A 131 9.90 2.87 -1.94
N ILE A 132 9.56 4.05 -1.43
CA ILE A 132 8.20 4.59 -1.42
C ILE A 132 7.98 5.41 -2.69
N ASP A 133 7.10 4.94 -3.58
CA ASP A 133 6.86 5.57 -4.89
C ASP A 133 5.67 6.54 -4.88
N GLY A 134 4.99 6.66 -3.76
CA GLY A 134 3.85 7.56 -3.60
C GLY A 134 3.02 7.23 -2.37
N LEU A 135 1.88 7.90 -2.26
CA LEU A 135 1.02 7.85 -1.09
C LEU A 135 -0.41 7.46 -1.49
N LEU A 136 -1.06 6.63 -0.68
CA LEU A 136 -2.50 6.37 -0.72
C LEU A 136 -3.16 7.11 0.43
N VAL A 137 -3.72 8.28 0.15
CA VAL A 137 -4.21 9.21 1.17
C VAL A 137 -5.66 8.92 1.52
N GLY A 138 -5.95 8.63 2.79
CA GLY A 138 -7.28 8.41 3.32
C GLY A 138 -7.98 9.70 3.78
N GLY A 139 -8.29 9.83 5.06
CA GLY A 139 -9.09 10.94 5.62
C GLY A 139 -8.59 12.35 5.29
N ALA A 140 -7.28 12.55 5.16
CA ALA A 140 -6.72 13.85 4.77
C ALA A 140 -7.12 14.29 3.35
N SER A 141 -7.56 13.38 2.48
CA SER A 141 -8.06 13.71 1.13
C SER A 141 -9.48 14.30 1.12
N LEU A 142 -10.20 14.26 2.25
CA LEU A 142 -11.54 14.84 2.36
C LEU A 142 -11.54 16.36 2.43
N SER A 143 -10.40 16.99 2.74
CA SER A 143 -10.18 18.42 2.67
C SER A 143 -9.34 18.75 1.45
N ALA A 144 -9.85 19.60 0.55
CA ALA A 144 -9.12 20.03 -0.65
C ALA A 144 -7.80 20.72 -0.30
N GLU A 145 -7.79 21.55 0.74
CA GLU A 145 -6.58 22.24 1.23
C GLU A 145 -5.55 21.25 1.76
N SER A 146 -5.97 20.31 2.61
CA SER A 146 -5.09 19.29 3.17
C SER A 146 -4.49 18.43 2.06
N PHE A 147 -5.31 17.96 1.12
CA PHE A 147 -4.84 17.13 0.00
C PHE A 147 -3.90 17.90 -0.93
N TRP A 148 -4.21 19.18 -1.21
CA TRP A 148 -3.32 20.03 -1.99
C TRP A 148 -1.95 20.18 -1.35
N ASN A 149 -1.90 20.41 -0.04
CA ASN A 149 -0.64 20.55 0.69
C ASN A 149 0.20 19.28 0.66
N ILE A 150 -0.46 18.10 0.74
CA ILE A 150 0.22 16.79 0.55
C ILE A 150 0.81 16.69 -0.86
N CYS A 151 0.04 17.00 -1.89
CA CYS A 151 0.50 16.93 -3.28
C CYS A 151 1.64 17.92 -3.56
N ALA A 152 1.59 19.14 -3.00
CA ALA A 152 2.63 20.14 -3.17
C ALA A 152 3.94 19.71 -2.49
N SER A 153 3.85 19.09 -1.31
CA SER A 153 5.03 18.58 -0.58
C SER A 153 5.66 17.38 -1.30
N ALA A 154 4.86 16.53 -1.94
CA ALA A 154 5.36 15.39 -2.70
C ALA A 154 6.15 15.80 -3.97
N LYS A 155 5.79 16.92 -4.61
CA LYS A 155 6.52 17.45 -5.79
C LYS A 155 7.91 17.99 -5.48
N GLY A 156 8.21 18.33 -4.26
CA GLY A 156 9.53 18.83 -3.84
C GLY A 156 10.57 17.73 -3.60
N ALA A 157 10.20 16.48 -3.86
CA ALA A 157 11.06 15.30 -3.66
C ALA A 157 11.77 14.83 -4.96
N GLU A 158 11.71 15.61 -6.05
CA GLU A 158 12.46 15.39 -7.30
C GLU A 158 13.88 15.93 -7.24
#